data_b172bfe2a368285a441ad710b2a63c39
#
_entry.id   b172bfe2a368285a441ad710b2a63c39
#
_cell.length_a   1.000
_cell.length_b   1.000
_cell.length_c   1.000
_cell.angle_alpha   90.00
_cell.angle_beta   90.00
_cell.angle_gamma   90.00
#
_symmetry.space_group_name_H-M   'P 1'
#
loop_
_entity.id
_entity.type
_entity.pdbx_description
1 polymer ?
#
loop_
_entity_poly.entity_id
_entity_poly.type
_entity_poly.pdbx_seq_one_letter_code
_entity_poly.pdbx_strand_id
1 'polypeptide(L)'
;MKKLFLFIAGMIICGLIYSQTDSLLNSLQTSNSTTQQELLPKKMLFTQRWAWGEHGFLRGSKPITPEIRMDDMKIRRKMLIAHQIFGVATLAGFIGQAIVGPKLYNAQKTDANYHSLKQTHDLLAVSVNTTYSIAALMALFAPPPMVNRDKGLSAIRLHKWLAVVHLTGLIATNILGGLMEDGQNPQLKTYHRIAAYTTFASFATAMIVIKLK
;
A
#
# COMPACT_ATOMS: atom_id res chain seq x y z
N MET A 1 -10.55 -27.85 -1.00
CA MET A 1 -10.60 -26.42 -1.24
C MET A 1 -9.73 -25.60 -0.26
N LYS A 2 -9.76 -25.83 1.07
CA LYS A 2 -8.92 -25.10 2.05
C LYS A 2 -7.40 -25.23 1.81
N LYS A 3 -6.91 -26.44 1.44
CA LYS A 3 -5.47 -26.68 1.18
C LYS A 3 -4.98 -26.01 -0.10
N LEU A 4 -5.83 -25.89 -1.14
CA LEU A 4 -5.48 -25.20 -2.39
C LEU A 4 -5.38 -23.68 -2.17
N PHE A 5 -6.24 -23.11 -1.32
CA PHE A 5 -6.22 -21.68 -0.99
C PHE A 5 -4.95 -21.28 -0.22
N LEU A 6 -4.51 -22.13 0.73
CA LEU A 6 -3.25 -21.94 1.46
C LEU A 6 -2.02 -22.07 0.55
N PHE A 7 -2.06 -22.95 -0.45
CA PHE A 7 -0.95 -23.13 -1.40
C PHE A 7 -0.83 -21.95 -2.36
N ILE A 8 -1.96 -21.42 -2.84
CA ILE A 8 -2.01 -20.21 -3.69
C ILE A 8 -1.57 -18.98 -2.90
N ALA A 9 -2.02 -18.83 -1.65
CA ALA A 9 -1.57 -17.75 -0.76
C ALA A 9 -0.06 -17.84 -0.47
N GLY A 10 0.47 -19.04 -0.24
CA GLY A 10 1.90 -19.28 -0.03
C GLY A 10 2.75 -18.97 -1.28
N MET A 11 2.29 -19.35 -2.48
CA MET A 11 2.97 -19.03 -3.75
C MET A 11 2.98 -17.51 -4.02
N ILE A 12 1.89 -16.81 -3.72
CA ILE A 12 1.81 -15.35 -3.88
C ILE A 12 2.81 -14.66 -2.95
N ILE A 13 2.94 -15.12 -1.69
CA ILE A 13 3.87 -14.55 -0.71
C ILE A 13 5.32 -14.81 -1.11
N CYS A 14 5.67 -16.03 -1.54
CA CYS A 14 7.04 -16.38 -1.94
C CYS A 14 7.50 -15.63 -3.21
N GLY A 15 6.61 -15.48 -4.21
CA GLY A 15 6.89 -14.72 -5.43
C GLY A 15 7.01 -13.20 -5.22
N LEU A 16 6.49 -12.67 -4.09
CA LEU A 16 6.55 -11.24 -3.77
C LEU A 16 7.93 -10.77 -3.32
N ILE A 17 8.75 -11.65 -2.76
CA ILE A 17 10.03 -11.28 -2.14
C ILE A 17 11.19 -11.25 -3.16
N TYR A 18 11.14 -12.06 -4.23
CA TYR A 18 12.27 -12.24 -5.16
C TYR A 18 12.36 -11.22 -6.31
N SER A 19 11.28 -10.55 -6.70
CA SER A 19 11.22 -9.78 -7.95
C SER A 19 11.91 -8.41 -7.95
N GLN A 20 12.37 -7.88 -6.81
CA GLN A 20 12.93 -6.51 -6.75
C GLN A 20 14.45 -6.43 -6.49
N THR A 21 15.11 -7.56 -6.30
CA THR A 21 16.55 -7.59 -5.97
C THR A 21 17.44 -7.29 -7.17
N ASP A 22 17.10 -7.77 -8.35
CA ASP A 22 18.01 -7.74 -9.51
C ASP A 22 18.07 -6.35 -10.18
N SER A 23 16.97 -5.60 -10.19
CA SER A 23 16.95 -4.28 -10.82
C SER A 23 17.72 -3.21 -10.01
N LEU A 24 17.85 -3.38 -8.70
CA LEU A 24 18.62 -2.48 -7.84
C LEU A 24 20.13 -2.75 -7.94
N LEU A 25 20.54 -4.00 -8.06
CA LEU A 25 21.94 -4.41 -8.22
C LEU A 25 22.46 -3.99 -9.61
N ASN A 26 21.68 -4.18 -10.67
CA ASN A 26 22.07 -3.77 -12.02
C ASN A 26 22.21 -2.23 -12.16
N SER A 27 21.40 -1.46 -11.45
CA SER A 27 21.54 0.02 -11.47
C SER A 27 22.81 0.52 -10.74
N LEU A 28 23.36 -0.27 -9.83
CA LEU A 28 24.61 0.05 -9.13
C LEU A 28 25.85 -0.32 -9.96
N GLN A 29 25.79 -1.34 -10.81
CA GLN A 29 26.91 -1.79 -11.65
C GLN A 29 27.15 -0.93 -12.89
N THR A 30 26.13 -0.22 -13.39
CA THR A 30 26.24 0.61 -14.61
C THR A 30 26.80 2.02 -14.34
N SER A 31 27.16 2.35 -13.11
CA SER A 31 27.51 3.72 -12.68
C SER A 31 29.00 4.07 -12.70
N ASN A 32 29.82 3.37 -13.44
CA ASN A 32 31.28 3.64 -13.51
C ASN A 32 31.72 4.58 -14.66
N SER A 33 30.88 5.49 -15.10
CA SER A 33 31.28 6.53 -16.06
C SER A 33 31.20 7.94 -15.44
N THR A 34 32.28 8.63 -15.56
CA THR A 34 32.68 9.97 -15.08
C THR A 34 31.71 11.08 -15.52
N THR A 35 30.52 11.12 -14.98
CA THR A 35 29.65 12.30 -15.00
C THR A 35 29.24 12.56 -13.58
N GLN A 36 29.31 13.80 -13.11
CA GLN A 36 28.92 14.22 -11.75
C GLN A 36 27.49 13.74 -11.50
N GLN A 37 27.35 12.55 -10.91
CA GLN A 37 26.09 11.85 -10.76
C GLN A 37 25.28 12.62 -9.73
N GLU A 38 24.16 13.22 -10.17
CA GLU A 38 23.20 13.80 -9.23
C GLU A 38 22.80 12.76 -8.20
N LEU A 39 23.26 12.90 -6.98
CA LEU A 39 23.04 11.93 -5.89
C LEU A 39 21.56 11.87 -5.44
N LEU A 40 20.78 12.92 -5.71
CA LEU A 40 19.35 12.96 -5.46
C LEU A 40 18.57 13.12 -6.78
N PRO A 41 17.41 12.47 -6.94
CA PRO A 41 16.59 12.69 -8.12
C PRO A 41 15.98 14.09 -8.13
N LYS A 42 15.94 14.74 -9.31
CA LYS A 42 15.35 16.09 -9.51
C LYS A 42 13.90 16.18 -9.03
N LYS A 43 13.14 15.09 -9.13
CA LYS A 43 11.72 15.01 -8.72
C LYS A 43 11.54 13.99 -7.60
N MET A 44 11.19 14.49 -6.42
CA MET A 44 10.89 13.70 -5.23
C MET A 44 9.47 13.98 -4.75
N LEU A 45 8.85 13.03 -4.06
CA LEU A 45 7.63 13.28 -3.29
C LEU A 45 7.91 14.30 -2.18
N PHE A 46 6.91 15.07 -1.80
CA PHE A 46 7.04 16.03 -0.70
C PHE A 46 7.58 15.35 0.58
N THR A 47 7.01 14.19 0.97
CA THR A 47 7.45 13.40 2.13
C THR A 47 8.91 12.95 2.02
N GLN A 48 9.35 12.55 0.83
CA GLN A 48 10.73 12.16 0.58
C GLN A 48 11.69 13.34 0.67
N ARG A 49 11.28 14.51 0.13
CA ARG A 49 12.09 15.74 0.23
C ARG A 49 12.22 16.18 1.68
N TRP A 50 11.11 16.17 2.41
CA TRP A 50 11.07 16.55 3.82
C TRP A 50 11.90 15.63 4.71
N ALA A 51 11.87 14.31 4.45
CA ALA A 51 12.60 13.33 5.26
C ALA A 51 14.06 13.15 4.83
N TRP A 52 14.34 13.05 3.51
CA TRP A 52 15.59 12.59 2.93
C TRP A 52 16.24 13.58 1.97
N GLY A 53 15.67 14.76 1.78
CA GLY A 53 16.26 15.82 0.95
C GLY A 53 17.61 16.31 1.51
N GLU A 54 18.21 17.30 0.86
CA GLU A 54 19.50 17.87 1.25
C GLU A 54 19.49 18.35 2.72
N HIS A 55 18.38 18.95 3.14
CA HIS A 55 18.12 19.38 4.52
C HIS A 55 17.00 18.56 5.18
N GLY A 56 16.84 17.28 4.78
CA GLY A 56 15.79 16.40 5.30
C GLY A 56 15.99 16.06 6.77
N PHE A 57 14.90 16.02 7.52
CA PHE A 57 14.98 15.86 8.99
C PHE A 57 15.60 14.51 9.42
N LEU A 58 15.44 13.44 8.63
CA LEU A 58 16.07 12.14 8.90
C LEU A 58 17.55 12.11 8.47
N ARG A 59 17.96 12.99 7.60
CA ARG A 59 19.35 13.13 7.16
C ARG A 59 20.18 13.93 8.18
N GLY A 60 19.57 14.91 8.82
CA GLY A 60 20.27 15.85 9.70
C GLY A 60 21.31 16.67 8.90
N SER A 61 22.45 16.97 9.53
CA SER A 61 23.54 17.74 8.91
C SER A 61 24.52 16.88 8.10
N LYS A 62 24.21 15.62 7.79
CA LYS A 62 25.11 14.74 7.05
C LYS A 62 25.18 15.15 5.57
N PRO A 63 26.37 15.35 5.00
CA PRO A 63 26.52 15.65 3.59
C PRO A 63 26.03 14.49 2.72
N ILE A 64 25.56 14.79 1.50
CA ILE A 64 25.14 13.76 0.56
C ILE A 64 26.36 13.21 -0.14
N THR A 65 26.79 12.01 0.27
CA THR A 65 27.87 11.27 -0.38
C THR A 65 27.33 9.98 -1.03
N PRO A 66 28.08 9.37 -1.97
CA PRO A 66 27.70 8.09 -2.56
C PRO A 66 27.47 7.00 -1.50
N GLU A 67 28.31 6.94 -0.46
CA GLU A 67 28.22 5.94 0.62
C GLU A 67 26.92 6.11 1.41
N ILE A 68 26.59 7.36 1.79
CA ILE A 68 25.34 7.66 2.49
C ILE A 68 24.12 7.30 1.60
N ARG A 69 24.22 7.56 0.29
CA ARG A 69 23.15 7.17 -0.65
C ARG A 69 23.02 5.66 -0.77
N MET A 70 24.10 4.89 -0.70
CA MET A 70 24.02 3.43 -0.64
C MET A 70 23.28 2.96 0.62
N ASP A 71 23.53 3.56 1.77
CA ASP A 71 22.81 3.24 3.00
C ASP A 71 21.34 3.64 2.92
N ASP A 72 21.01 4.79 2.34
CA ASP A 72 19.62 5.18 2.02
C ASP A 72 18.94 4.09 1.18
N MET A 73 19.62 3.49 0.21
CA MET A 73 19.05 2.42 -0.62
C MET A 73 18.80 1.13 0.17
N LYS A 74 19.64 0.79 1.12
CA LYS A 74 19.40 -0.33 2.04
C LYS A 74 18.15 -0.08 2.89
N ILE A 75 18.00 1.13 3.44
CA ILE A 75 16.81 1.53 4.20
C ILE A 75 15.57 1.48 3.30
N ARG A 76 15.65 2.08 2.11
CA ARG A 76 14.56 2.03 1.12
C ARG A 76 14.09 0.61 0.85
N ARG A 77 15.03 -0.31 0.62
CA ARG A 77 14.71 -1.72 0.37
C ARG A 77 13.93 -2.33 1.54
N LYS A 78 14.40 -2.14 2.78
CA LYS A 78 13.72 -2.65 3.99
C LYS A 78 12.29 -2.07 4.10
N MET A 79 12.12 -0.77 3.89
CA MET A 79 10.82 -0.11 3.95
C MET A 79 9.87 -0.60 2.86
N LEU A 80 10.36 -0.83 1.63
CA LEU A 80 9.52 -1.35 0.55
C LEU A 80 9.16 -2.83 0.73
N ILE A 81 10.02 -3.63 1.36
CA ILE A 81 9.67 -4.99 1.77
C ILE A 81 8.57 -4.96 2.84
N ALA A 82 8.70 -4.12 3.85
CA ALA A 82 7.65 -3.92 4.86
C ALA A 82 6.33 -3.45 4.21
N HIS A 83 6.39 -2.48 3.28
CA HIS A 83 5.24 -2.05 2.49
C HIS A 83 4.53 -3.24 1.80
N GLN A 84 5.28 -4.16 1.20
CA GLN A 84 4.72 -5.34 0.52
C GLN A 84 4.06 -6.30 1.53
N ILE A 85 4.72 -6.58 2.65
CA ILE A 85 4.20 -7.47 3.69
C ILE A 85 2.88 -6.93 4.25
N PHE A 86 2.86 -5.67 4.66
CA PHE A 86 1.64 -5.03 5.17
C PHE A 86 0.57 -4.86 4.08
N GLY A 87 0.96 -4.66 2.81
CA GLY A 87 0.04 -4.67 1.68
C GLY A 87 -0.67 -6.02 1.51
N VAL A 88 0.06 -7.14 1.63
CA VAL A 88 -0.55 -8.48 1.58
C VAL A 88 -1.48 -8.71 2.77
N ALA A 89 -1.09 -8.29 3.98
CA ALA A 89 -1.95 -8.37 5.16
C ALA A 89 -3.24 -7.55 4.99
N THR A 90 -3.12 -6.35 4.41
CA THR A 90 -4.28 -5.49 4.08
C THR A 90 -5.20 -6.17 3.05
N LEU A 91 -4.64 -6.80 2.01
CA LEU A 91 -5.44 -7.54 1.02
C LEU A 91 -6.21 -8.69 1.67
N ALA A 92 -5.59 -9.45 2.58
CA ALA A 92 -6.26 -10.51 3.32
C ALA A 92 -7.43 -9.95 4.16
N GLY A 93 -7.24 -8.80 4.81
CA GLY A 93 -8.29 -8.09 5.53
C GLY A 93 -9.44 -7.64 4.60
N PHE A 94 -9.15 -7.10 3.42
CA PHE A 94 -10.17 -6.75 2.42
C PHE A 94 -10.96 -7.96 1.92
N ILE A 95 -10.31 -9.11 1.74
CA ILE A 95 -11.00 -10.35 1.38
C ILE A 95 -11.95 -10.76 2.52
N GLY A 96 -11.50 -10.66 3.78
CA GLY A 96 -12.36 -10.88 4.95
C GLY A 96 -13.58 -9.95 4.94
N GLN A 97 -13.37 -8.66 4.69
CA GLN A 97 -14.46 -7.67 4.57
C GLN A 97 -15.40 -7.97 3.42
N ALA A 98 -14.89 -8.43 2.26
CA ALA A 98 -15.74 -8.82 1.12
C ALA A 98 -16.61 -10.05 1.41
N ILE A 99 -16.24 -10.89 2.38
CA ILE A 99 -17.03 -12.05 2.83
C ILE A 99 -18.02 -11.64 3.92
N VAL A 100 -17.60 -10.89 4.92
CA VAL A 100 -18.41 -10.53 6.09
C VAL A 100 -19.36 -9.38 5.78
N GLY A 101 -18.91 -8.37 5.02
CA GLY A 101 -19.71 -7.18 4.71
C GLY A 101 -21.07 -7.47 4.07
N PRO A 102 -21.18 -8.30 3.02
CA PRO A 102 -22.48 -8.67 2.44
C PRO A 102 -23.40 -9.41 3.41
N LYS A 103 -22.84 -10.25 4.29
CA LYS A 103 -23.62 -10.95 5.32
C LYS A 103 -24.20 -9.96 6.32
N LEU A 104 -23.38 -9.02 6.80
CA LEU A 104 -23.81 -7.97 7.71
C LEU A 104 -24.80 -7.01 7.03
N TYR A 105 -24.61 -6.68 5.75
CA TYR A 105 -25.51 -5.83 4.99
C TYR A 105 -26.95 -6.38 4.94
N ASN A 106 -27.09 -7.72 4.78
CA ASN A 106 -28.36 -8.41 4.66
C ASN A 106 -28.94 -8.82 6.03
N ALA A 107 -28.16 -8.81 7.11
CA ALA A 107 -28.62 -9.17 8.44
C ALA A 107 -29.50 -8.06 9.03
N GLN A 108 -30.55 -8.49 9.74
CA GLN A 108 -31.38 -7.59 10.55
C GLN A 108 -30.82 -7.48 11.97
N LYS A 109 -31.02 -6.35 12.64
CA LYS A 109 -30.53 -6.15 14.03
C LYS A 109 -31.11 -7.18 15.03
N THR A 110 -32.22 -7.81 14.69
CA THR A 110 -32.90 -8.88 15.46
C THR A 110 -32.30 -10.26 15.23
N ASP A 111 -31.45 -10.44 14.20
CA ASP A 111 -30.83 -11.72 13.89
C ASP A 111 -29.84 -12.11 14.97
N ALA A 112 -29.84 -13.37 15.40
CA ALA A 112 -28.98 -13.89 16.46
C ALA A 112 -27.48 -13.72 16.18
N ASN A 113 -27.08 -13.69 14.90
CA ASN A 113 -25.69 -13.54 14.48
C ASN A 113 -25.29 -12.08 14.13
N TYR A 114 -26.23 -11.12 14.18
CA TYR A 114 -25.94 -9.71 13.80
C TYR A 114 -24.77 -9.12 14.58
N HIS A 115 -24.79 -9.26 15.89
CA HIS A 115 -23.74 -8.70 16.75
C HIS A 115 -22.37 -9.32 16.47
N SER A 116 -22.31 -10.64 16.25
CA SER A 116 -21.06 -11.31 15.89
C SER A 116 -20.53 -10.88 14.52
N LEU A 117 -21.40 -10.73 13.52
CA LEU A 117 -21.03 -10.23 12.20
C LEU A 117 -20.52 -8.79 12.26
N LYS A 118 -21.22 -7.92 13.03
CA LYS A 118 -20.79 -6.53 13.22
C LYS A 118 -19.42 -6.47 13.90
N GLN A 119 -19.23 -7.18 15.00
CA GLN A 119 -17.97 -7.21 15.70
C GLN A 119 -16.82 -7.71 14.81
N THR A 120 -17.05 -8.75 14.02
CA THR A 120 -16.05 -9.28 13.07
C THR A 120 -15.74 -8.27 11.98
N HIS A 121 -16.75 -7.59 11.44
CA HIS A 121 -16.58 -6.52 10.44
C HIS A 121 -15.75 -5.35 11.00
N ASP A 122 -16.07 -4.91 12.21
CA ASP A 122 -15.38 -3.80 12.87
C ASP A 122 -13.91 -4.15 13.17
N LEU A 123 -13.65 -5.37 13.68
CA LEU A 123 -12.28 -5.85 13.92
C LEU A 123 -11.46 -5.93 12.63
N LEU A 124 -12.05 -6.44 11.56
CA LEU A 124 -11.41 -6.45 10.23
C LEU A 124 -11.17 -5.04 9.71
N ALA A 125 -12.08 -4.08 9.96
CA ALA A 125 -11.90 -2.68 9.55
C ALA A 125 -10.70 -2.05 10.28
N VAL A 126 -10.59 -2.22 11.58
CA VAL A 126 -9.42 -1.76 12.37
C VAL A 126 -8.13 -2.40 11.85
N SER A 127 -8.14 -3.71 11.58
CA SER A 127 -6.98 -4.43 11.06
C SER A 127 -6.55 -3.92 9.67
N VAL A 128 -7.51 -3.72 8.76
CA VAL A 128 -7.27 -3.15 7.43
C VAL A 128 -6.70 -1.74 7.54
N ASN A 129 -7.32 -0.87 8.33
CA ASN A 129 -6.85 0.51 8.49
C ASN A 129 -5.44 0.57 9.05
N THR A 130 -5.13 -0.27 10.05
CA THR A 130 -3.80 -0.32 10.67
C THR A 130 -2.74 -0.81 9.68
N THR A 131 -2.97 -1.96 9.05
CA THR A 131 -2.00 -2.53 8.10
C THR A 131 -1.82 -1.67 6.86
N TYR A 132 -2.90 -1.07 6.35
CA TYR A 132 -2.87 -0.12 5.24
C TYR A 132 -2.05 1.13 5.60
N SER A 133 -2.28 1.72 6.77
CA SER A 133 -1.56 2.92 7.21
C SER A 133 -0.06 2.65 7.32
N ILE A 134 0.33 1.53 7.90
CA ILE A 134 1.75 1.13 7.97
C ILE A 134 2.32 0.96 6.56
N ALA A 135 1.62 0.25 5.67
CA ALA A 135 2.07 0.07 4.28
C ALA A 135 2.23 1.43 3.57
N ALA A 136 1.27 2.32 3.70
CA ALA A 136 1.32 3.65 3.09
C ALA A 136 2.50 4.49 3.62
N LEU A 137 2.70 4.52 4.93
CA LEU A 137 3.83 5.22 5.55
C LEU A 137 5.17 4.68 5.07
N MET A 138 5.34 3.35 5.00
CA MET A 138 6.56 2.74 4.50
C MET A 138 6.86 3.15 3.05
N ALA A 139 5.86 3.27 2.18
CA ALA A 139 6.06 3.71 0.79
C ALA A 139 6.31 5.22 0.66
N LEU A 140 5.57 6.04 1.42
CA LEU A 140 5.65 7.50 1.34
C LEU A 140 6.95 8.06 1.92
N PHE A 141 7.46 7.44 2.99
CA PHE A 141 8.67 7.88 3.68
C PHE A 141 9.92 7.09 3.29
N ALA A 142 9.84 6.13 2.36
CA ALA A 142 11.02 5.45 1.85
C ALA A 142 11.97 6.46 1.17
N PRO A 143 13.31 6.37 1.40
CA PRO A 143 14.27 7.21 0.72
C PRO A 143 14.05 7.29 -0.78
N PRO A 144 14.33 8.41 -1.46
CA PRO A 144 14.12 8.54 -2.90
C PRO A 144 15.03 7.58 -3.68
N PRO A 145 14.60 7.10 -4.88
CA PRO A 145 15.43 6.23 -5.72
C PRO A 145 16.66 6.99 -6.24
N MET A 146 17.70 6.27 -6.68
CA MET A 146 18.91 6.85 -7.25
C MET A 146 18.70 7.40 -8.67
N VAL A 147 17.75 6.84 -9.42
CA VAL A 147 17.57 7.12 -10.85
C VAL A 147 16.28 7.89 -11.10
N ASN A 148 16.35 8.86 -12.02
CA ASN A 148 15.16 9.49 -12.57
C ASN A 148 14.44 8.47 -13.48
N ARG A 149 13.14 8.27 -13.25
CA ARG A 149 12.33 7.33 -14.05
C ARG A 149 11.83 8.01 -15.33
N ASP A 150 11.80 7.24 -16.40
CA ASP A 150 11.27 7.68 -17.69
C ASP A 150 9.82 8.19 -17.60
N LYS A 151 9.46 9.10 -18.52
CA LYS A 151 8.17 9.78 -18.51
C LYS A 151 7.00 8.91 -19.04
N GLY A 152 7.25 7.68 -19.50
CA GLY A 152 6.23 6.78 -20.09
C GLY A 152 5.23 6.20 -19.08
N LEU A 153 4.16 5.55 -19.55
CA LEU A 153 3.27 4.73 -18.74
C LEU A 153 4.08 3.56 -18.18
N SER A 154 4.24 3.50 -16.87
CA SER A 154 4.94 2.41 -16.18
C SER A 154 4.03 1.80 -15.12
N ALA A 155 4.22 0.51 -14.82
CA ALA A 155 3.50 -0.19 -13.77
C ALA A 155 3.52 0.59 -12.44
N ILE A 156 4.65 1.23 -12.11
CA ILE A 156 4.77 2.05 -10.89
C ILE A 156 3.91 3.32 -10.97
N ARG A 157 3.77 3.95 -12.15
CA ARG A 157 2.91 5.13 -12.28
C ARG A 157 1.45 4.73 -12.15
N LEU A 158 1.04 3.64 -12.78
CA LEU A 158 -0.31 3.10 -12.66
C LEU A 158 -0.61 2.70 -11.21
N HIS A 159 0.33 2.00 -10.54
CA HIS A 159 0.22 1.70 -9.11
C HIS A 159 -0.01 2.96 -8.27
N LYS A 160 0.72 4.05 -8.52
CA LYS A 160 0.54 5.31 -7.78
C LYS A 160 -0.83 5.94 -8.00
N TRP A 161 -1.36 5.91 -9.23
CA TRP A 161 -2.71 6.40 -9.52
C TRP A 161 -3.78 5.56 -8.82
N LEU A 162 -3.65 4.24 -8.89
CA LEU A 162 -4.52 3.33 -8.15
C LEU A 162 -4.41 3.54 -6.64
N ALA A 163 -3.22 3.89 -6.13
CA ALA A 163 -3.02 4.22 -4.72
C ALA A 163 -3.81 5.46 -4.29
N VAL A 164 -3.92 6.48 -5.14
CA VAL A 164 -4.79 7.63 -4.87
C VAL A 164 -6.25 7.20 -4.82
N VAL A 165 -6.70 6.36 -5.76
CA VAL A 165 -8.09 5.88 -5.80
C VAL A 165 -8.43 5.06 -4.55
N HIS A 166 -7.61 4.07 -4.19
CA HIS A 166 -7.93 3.24 -3.02
C HIS A 166 -7.72 3.95 -1.69
N LEU A 167 -6.83 4.97 -1.61
CA LEU A 167 -6.71 5.80 -0.40
C LEU A 167 -7.98 6.65 -0.19
N THR A 168 -8.41 7.37 -1.23
CA THR A 168 -9.63 8.17 -1.15
C THR A 168 -10.87 7.33 -0.90
N GLY A 169 -10.94 6.15 -1.54
CA GLY A 169 -12.00 5.19 -1.34
C GLY A 169 -12.03 4.63 0.09
N LEU A 170 -10.86 4.32 0.69
CA LEU A 170 -10.77 3.87 2.07
C LEU A 170 -11.24 4.94 3.06
N ILE A 171 -10.82 6.19 2.85
CA ILE A 171 -11.28 7.33 3.67
C ILE A 171 -12.80 7.47 3.57
N ALA A 172 -13.34 7.45 2.36
CA ALA A 172 -14.79 7.53 2.14
C ALA A 172 -15.53 6.34 2.80
N THR A 173 -15.00 5.14 2.70
CA THR A 173 -15.57 3.93 3.34
C THR A 173 -15.64 4.08 4.85
N ASN A 174 -14.58 4.59 5.48
CA ASN A 174 -14.54 4.79 6.93
C ASN A 174 -15.51 5.91 7.37
N ILE A 175 -15.55 7.04 6.67
CA ILE A 175 -16.48 8.15 6.97
C ILE A 175 -17.93 7.66 6.86
N LEU A 176 -18.27 6.99 5.76
CA LEU A 176 -19.61 6.47 5.54
C LEU A 176 -19.96 5.39 6.57
N GLY A 177 -18.97 4.57 7.00
CA GLY A 177 -19.14 3.59 8.07
C GLY A 177 -19.53 4.24 9.39
N GLY A 178 -18.81 5.28 9.80
CA GLY A 178 -19.11 6.01 11.03
C GLY A 178 -20.49 6.70 10.99
N LEU A 179 -20.86 7.30 9.85
CA LEU A 179 -22.16 7.96 9.69
C LEU A 179 -23.35 6.97 9.73
N MET A 180 -23.11 5.67 9.49
CA MET A 180 -24.18 4.65 9.59
C MET A 180 -24.49 4.22 11.02
N GLU A 181 -23.64 4.51 11.98
CA GLU A 181 -23.88 4.13 13.39
C GLU A 181 -25.16 4.79 13.93
N ASP A 182 -25.50 5.98 13.45
CA ASP A 182 -26.70 6.70 13.82
C ASP A 182 -28.00 6.13 13.18
N GLY A 183 -27.88 5.19 12.25
CA GLY A 183 -28.98 4.33 11.77
C GLY A 183 -30.08 4.97 10.93
N GLN A 184 -29.95 6.25 10.54
CA GLN A 184 -31.08 7.04 10.00
C GLN A 184 -31.19 7.07 8.45
N ASN A 185 -30.15 6.67 7.71
CA ASN A 185 -30.20 6.77 6.24
C ASN A 185 -29.82 5.46 5.52
N PRO A 186 -30.79 4.75 4.91
CA PRO A 186 -30.52 3.52 4.16
C PRO A 186 -29.58 3.70 2.96
N GLN A 187 -29.53 4.91 2.38
CA GLN A 187 -28.64 5.19 1.23
C GLN A 187 -27.17 5.16 1.64
N LEU A 188 -26.83 5.49 2.89
CA LEU A 188 -25.45 5.43 3.38
C LEU A 188 -24.87 4.01 3.31
N LYS A 189 -25.68 2.97 3.56
CA LYS A 189 -25.27 1.58 3.40
C LYS A 189 -24.85 1.27 1.96
N THR A 190 -25.60 1.79 0.97
CA THR A 190 -25.30 1.61 -0.44
C THR A 190 -24.02 2.35 -0.83
N TYR A 191 -23.84 3.60 -0.41
CA TYR A 191 -22.64 4.37 -0.69
C TYR A 191 -21.39 3.79 -0.02
N HIS A 192 -21.50 3.35 1.24
CA HIS A 192 -20.42 2.64 1.94
C HIS A 192 -20.00 1.38 1.15
N ARG A 193 -20.95 0.57 0.70
CA ARG A 193 -20.68 -0.63 -0.08
C ARG A 193 -20.00 -0.33 -1.41
N ILE A 194 -20.45 0.70 -2.14
CA ILE A 194 -19.82 1.13 -3.40
C ILE A 194 -18.39 1.59 -3.14
N ALA A 195 -18.17 2.44 -2.14
CA ALA A 195 -16.84 2.91 -1.76
C ALA A 195 -15.92 1.74 -1.38
N ALA A 196 -16.41 0.79 -0.56
CA ALA A 196 -15.65 -0.38 -0.14
C ALA A 196 -15.23 -1.29 -1.31
N TYR A 197 -16.14 -1.59 -2.24
CA TYR A 197 -15.79 -2.41 -3.43
C TYR A 197 -14.85 -1.68 -4.38
N THR A 198 -15.03 -0.38 -4.58
CA THR A 198 -14.10 0.43 -5.39
C THR A 198 -12.71 0.44 -4.77
N THR A 199 -12.62 0.61 -3.45
CA THR A 199 -11.37 0.55 -2.69
C THR A 199 -10.68 -0.79 -2.87
N PHE A 200 -11.41 -1.88 -2.62
CA PHE A 200 -10.87 -3.24 -2.75
C PHE A 200 -10.40 -3.55 -4.17
N ALA A 201 -11.22 -3.25 -5.18
CA ALA A 201 -10.88 -3.51 -6.58
C ALA A 201 -9.63 -2.72 -7.01
N SER A 202 -9.57 -1.43 -6.70
CA SER A 202 -8.41 -0.59 -7.04
C SER A 202 -7.15 -1.00 -6.28
N PHE A 203 -7.27 -1.41 -5.00
CA PHE A 203 -6.15 -1.93 -4.21
C PHE A 203 -5.61 -3.25 -4.79
N ALA A 204 -6.48 -4.22 -5.08
CA ALA A 204 -6.11 -5.50 -5.67
C ALA A 204 -5.44 -5.29 -7.05
N THR A 205 -6.01 -4.42 -7.88
CA THR A 205 -5.42 -4.06 -9.18
C THR A 205 -4.05 -3.41 -9.02
N ALA A 206 -3.86 -2.53 -8.03
CA ALA A 206 -2.56 -1.91 -7.74
C ALA A 206 -1.49 -2.94 -7.39
N MET A 207 -1.84 -4.01 -6.69
CA MET A 207 -0.92 -5.11 -6.37
C MET A 207 -0.59 -5.97 -7.59
N ILE A 208 -1.57 -6.24 -8.46
CA ILE A 208 -1.37 -7.01 -9.69
C ILE A 208 -0.46 -6.26 -10.66
N VAL A 209 -0.72 -4.98 -10.88
CA VAL A 209 0.02 -4.14 -11.84
C VAL A 209 1.53 -4.10 -11.56
N ILE A 210 1.92 -4.12 -10.30
CA ILE A 210 3.34 -4.11 -9.91
C ILE A 210 4.03 -5.45 -10.25
N LYS A 211 3.28 -6.53 -10.44
CA LYS A 211 3.76 -7.88 -10.76
C LYS A 211 3.82 -8.18 -12.26
N LEU A 212 3.06 -7.46 -13.07
CA LEU A 212 2.99 -7.66 -14.52
C LEU A 212 4.21 -7.07 -15.27
N LYS A 213 5.39 -7.08 -14.67
CA LYS A 213 6.65 -6.61 -15.25
C LYS A 213 7.44 -7.76 -15.82
#